data_35d51794d448b81aea81855bef9c2c33
#
_entry.id   35d51794d448b81aea81855bef9c2c33
#
_cell.length_a   1.000
_cell.length_b   1.000
_cell.length_c   1.000
_cell.angle_alpha   90.00
_cell.angle_beta   90.00
_cell.angle_gamma   90.00
#
_symmetry.space_group_name_H-M   'P 1'
#
loop_
_entity.id
_entity.type
_entity.pdbx_description
1 polymer ?
#
loop_
_entity_poly.entity_id
_entity_poly.type
_entity_poly.pdbx_seq_one_letter_code
_entity_poly.pdbx_strand_id
1 'polypeptide(L)'
;MNIGRKIHWVFFLGGIADILILDVVTKVLVVRGIIGEFTFIKGFFYITTFRKNDGIAFGIDLPMWLQIVGSLAILLLLLKIGFEYFFGRQQVSLFEHWLFGAVIGGGLGNLIDRVLHGYVVDFIVLRPFPVFNIADIGITVGLVVLFGTMWLSSRETKT
;
A
#
# COMPACT_ATOMS: atom_id res chain seq x y z
N MET A 1 2.84 -12.54 -27.00
CA MET A 1 3.29 -11.59 -25.95
C MET A 1 4.77 -11.77 -25.79
N ASN A 2 5.58 -10.73 -26.03
CA ASN A 2 7.06 -10.78 -26.02
C ASN A 2 7.55 -11.13 -24.59
N ILE A 3 8.64 -11.93 -24.47
CA ILE A 3 9.23 -12.38 -23.20
C ILE A 3 9.51 -11.19 -22.26
N GLY A 4 10.01 -10.08 -22.79
CA GLY A 4 10.26 -8.86 -22.01
C GLY A 4 8.98 -8.32 -21.33
N ARG A 5 7.85 -8.32 -22.02
CA ARG A 5 6.58 -7.86 -21.46
C ARG A 5 6.04 -8.78 -20.35
N LYS A 6 6.32 -10.07 -20.42
CA LYS A 6 5.92 -11.03 -19.38
C LYS A 6 6.62 -10.77 -18.05
N ILE A 7 7.89 -10.42 -18.08
CA ILE A 7 8.67 -10.19 -16.85
C ILE A 7 8.16 -8.95 -16.08
N HIS A 8 7.74 -7.88 -16.76
CA HIS A 8 7.15 -6.71 -16.13
C HIS A 8 5.86 -7.07 -15.36
N TRP A 9 5.01 -7.92 -15.95
CA TRP A 9 3.83 -8.43 -15.27
C TRP A 9 4.16 -9.27 -14.05
N VAL A 10 5.20 -10.08 -14.10
CA VAL A 10 5.65 -10.89 -12.96
C VAL A 10 6.04 -9.99 -11.79
N PHE A 11 6.79 -8.93 -12.04
CA PHE A 11 7.18 -7.98 -10.98
C PHE A 11 5.99 -7.20 -10.44
N PHE A 12 5.09 -6.73 -11.30
CA PHE A 12 3.86 -6.05 -10.87
C PHE A 12 2.98 -6.96 -9.98
N LEU A 13 2.69 -8.18 -10.43
CA LEU A 13 1.91 -9.14 -9.66
C LEU A 13 2.64 -9.60 -8.39
N GLY A 14 3.96 -9.71 -8.45
CA GLY A 14 4.81 -9.96 -7.28
C GLY A 14 4.66 -8.87 -6.23
N GLY A 15 4.74 -7.60 -6.61
CA GLY A 15 4.53 -6.48 -5.68
C GLY A 15 3.15 -6.48 -5.03
N ILE A 16 2.09 -6.79 -5.80
CA ILE A 16 0.74 -6.97 -5.24
C ILE A 16 0.75 -8.10 -4.19
N ALA A 17 1.25 -9.28 -4.58
CA ALA A 17 1.23 -10.45 -3.72
C ALA A 17 2.05 -10.26 -2.44
N ASP A 18 3.26 -9.69 -2.55
CA ASP A 18 4.15 -9.48 -1.42
C ASP A 18 3.51 -8.59 -0.35
N ILE A 19 3.01 -7.41 -0.74
CA ILE A 19 2.40 -6.49 0.21
C ILE A 19 1.08 -7.03 0.76
N LEU A 20 0.22 -7.58 -0.10
CA LEU A 20 -1.07 -8.12 0.33
C LEU A 20 -0.90 -9.29 1.31
N ILE A 21 0.01 -10.22 1.02
CA ILE A 21 0.27 -11.37 1.90
C ILE A 21 0.86 -10.89 3.23
N LEU A 22 1.87 -10.01 3.20
CA LEU A 22 2.48 -9.47 4.41
C LEU A 22 1.46 -8.73 5.28
N ASP A 23 0.60 -7.92 4.67
CA ASP A 23 -0.44 -7.18 5.37
C ASP A 23 -1.46 -8.12 6.03
N VAL A 24 -2.03 -9.05 5.27
CA VAL A 24 -3.01 -10.01 5.78
C VAL A 24 -2.41 -10.88 6.88
N VAL A 25 -1.21 -11.42 6.66
CA VAL A 25 -0.55 -12.29 7.65
C VAL A 25 -0.27 -11.52 8.94
N THR A 26 0.31 -10.33 8.87
CA THR A 26 0.63 -9.55 10.07
C THR A 26 -0.63 -9.13 10.83
N LYS A 27 -1.69 -8.68 10.13
CA LYS A 27 -2.99 -8.38 10.74
C LYS A 27 -3.58 -9.58 11.47
N VAL A 28 -3.58 -10.75 10.85
CA VAL A 28 -4.06 -12.00 11.48
C VAL A 28 -3.25 -12.34 12.72
N LEU A 29 -1.93 -12.22 12.67
CA LEU A 29 -1.04 -12.53 13.79
C LEU A 29 -1.28 -11.58 14.97
N VAL A 30 -1.47 -10.29 14.69
CA VAL A 30 -1.78 -9.27 15.71
C VAL A 30 -3.16 -9.48 16.31
N VAL A 31 -4.20 -9.70 15.48
CA VAL A 31 -5.57 -9.93 15.95
C VAL A 31 -5.68 -11.20 16.81
N ARG A 32 -4.92 -12.24 16.48
CA ARG A 32 -4.85 -13.47 17.28
C ARG A 32 -3.97 -13.37 18.53
N GLY A 33 -3.32 -12.22 18.76
CA GLY A 33 -2.44 -12.00 19.89
C GLY A 33 -1.12 -12.78 19.81
N ILE A 34 -0.75 -13.34 18.65
CA ILE A 34 0.53 -14.03 18.42
C ILE A 34 1.65 -12.98 18.38
N ILE A 35 1.41 -11.85 17.70
CA ILE A 35 2.24 -10.65 17.81
C ILE A 35 1.59 -9.77 18.89
N GLY A 36 2.22 -9.71 20.07
CA GLY A 36 1.81 -8.85 21.16
C GLY A 36 2.40 -7.44 21.06
N GLU A 37 2.19 -6.65 22.12
CA GLU A 37 2.79 -5.32 22.22
C GLU A 37 4.31 -5.42 22.33
N PHE A 38 4.99 -4.65 21.50
CA PHE A 38 6.45 -4.59 21.49
C PHE A 38 6.94 -3.16 21.28
N THR A 39 7.79 -2.68 22.16
CA THR A 39 8.33 -1.32 22.11
C THR A 39 9.77 -1.34 21.62
N PHE A 40 10.02 -0.72 20.45
CA PHE A 40 11.36 -0.47 19.91
C PHE A 40 11.98 0.77 20.54
N ILE A 41 11.22 1.89 20.58
CA ILE A 41 11.64 3.16 21.18
C ILE A 41 10.49 3.68 22.02
N LYS A 42 10.69 3.77 23.35
CA LYS A 42 9.67 4.17 24.31
C LYS A 42 9.00 5.50 23.91
N GLY A 43 7.68 5.46 23.78
CA GLY A 43 6.87 6.63 23.45
C GLY A 43 6.94 7.11 21.99
N PHE A 44 7.77 6.48 21.14
CA PHE A 44 7.98 6.92 19.75
C PHE A 44 7.66 5.82 18.74
N PHE A 45 8.27 4.63 18.83
CA PHE A 45 8.09 3.54 17.89
C PHE A 45 7.77 2.23 18.60
N TYR A 46 6.57 1.68 18.38
CA TYR A 46 6.13 0.44 19.00
C TYR A 46 5.00 -0.23 18.21
N ILE A 47 4.84 -1.53 18.43
CA ILE A 47 3.66 -2.29 18.00
C ILE A 47 2.67 -2.29 19.17
N THR A 48 1.42 -1.96 18.91
CA THR A 48 0.33 -2.02 19.88
C THR A 48 -0.61 -3.19 19.56
N THR A 49 -1.46 -3.57 20.50
CA THR A 49 -2.64 -4.37 20.17
C THR A 49 -3.41 -3.67 19.05
N PHE A 50 -4.05 -4.45 18.18
CA PHE A 50 -4.72 -3.89 17.02
C PHE A 50 -5.74 -2.82 17.40
N ARG A 51 -5.78 -1.76 16.63
CA ARG A 51 -6.80 -0.73 16.71
C ARG A 51 -7.74 -0.84 15.52
N LYS A 52 -9.04 -0.78 15.83
CA LYS A 52 -10.06 -0.62 14.78
C LYS A 52 -9.98 0.80 14.25
N ASN A 53 -9.73 0.93 12.97
CA ASN A 53 -9.80 2.20 12.27
C ASN A 53 -11.09 2.24 11.45
N ASP A 54 -12.12 2.85 12.03
CA ASP A 54 -13.46 2.98 11.43
C ASP A 54 -13.52 4.19 10.47
N GLY A 55 -12.48 5.04 10.46
CA GLY A 55 -12.38 6.25 9.67
C GLY A 55 -11.44 6.16 8.47
N ILE A 56 -11.25 7.30 7.85
CA ILE A 56 -10.15 7.55 6.92
C ILE A 56 -9.01 8.28 7.64
N ALA A 57 -7.91 8.55 6.93
CA ALA A 57 -6.76 9.26 7.47
C ALA A 57 -7.18 10.51 8.27
N PHE A 58 -6.45 10.77 9.39
CA PHE A 58 -6.67 11.92 10.29
C PHE A 58 -7.98 11.91 11.09
N GLY A 59 -8.64 10.73 11.26
CA GLY A 59 -9.83 10.61 12.13
C GLY A 59 -11.09 11.24 11.55
N ILE A 60 -11.18 11.37 10.23
CA ILE A 60 -12.40 11.81 9.57
C ILE A 60 -13.35 10.61 9.48
N ASP A 61 -14.49 10.70 10.17
CA ASP A 61 -15.53 9.68 10.13
C ASP A 61 -16.38 9.84 8.87
N LEU A 62 -16.25 8.87 7.96
CA LEU A 62 -17.13 8.75 6.80
C LEU A 62 -17.93 7.45 6.90
N PRO A 63 -19.17 7.42 6.38
CA PRO A 63 -19.91 6.18 6.25
C PRO A 63 -19.08 5.10 5.52
N MET A 64 -19.11 3.87 6.02
CA MET A 64 -18.27 2.77 5.51
C MET A 64 -18.45 2.53 4.00
N TRP A 65 -19.70 2.61 3.49
CA TRP A 65 -19.94 2.47 2.06
C TRP A 65 -19.19 3.52 1.21
N LEU A 66 -19.08 4.75 1.74
CA LEU A 66 -18.35 5.84 1.04
C LEU A 66 -16.85 5.59 1.07
N GLN A 67 -16.31 5.05 2.17
CA GLN A 67 -14.90 4.64 2.27
C GLN A 67 -14.59 3.51 1.27
N ILE A 68 -15.47 2.50 1.14
CA ILE A 68 -15.32 1.38 0.19
C ILE A 68 -15.36 1.91 -1.25
N VAL A 69 -16.38 2.70 -1.60
CA VAL A 69 -16.53 3.25 -2.96
C VAL A 69 -15.36 4.17 -3.30
N GLY A 70 -14.95 5.04 -2.37
CA GLY A 70 -13.81 5.93 -2.55
C GLY A 70 -12.49 5.17 -2.74
N SER A 71 -12.22 4.16 -1.91
CA SER A 71 -11.04 3.31 -2.04
C SER A 71 -11.01 2.57 -3.38
N LEU A 72 -12.15 2.02 -3.79
CA LEU A 72 -12.28 1.35 -5.09
C LEU A 72 -12.06 2.32 -6.26
N ALA A 73 -12.65 3.50 -6.20
CA ALA A 73 -12.50 4.52 -7.24
C ALA A 73 -11.02 4.97 -7.36
N ILE A 74 -10.33 5.18 -6.24
CA ILE A 74 -8.89 5.52 -6.22
C ILE A 74 -8.06 4.37 -6.80
N LEU A 75 -8.33 3.12 -6.41
CA LEU A 75 -7.62 1.96 -6.97
C LEU A 75 -7.80 1.83 -8.47
N LEU A 76 -9.03 2.00 -8.98
CA LEU A 76 -9.30 1.95 -10.42
C LEU A 76 -8.61 3.09 -11.17
N LEU A 77 -8.59 4.28 -10.60
CA LEU A 77 -7.88 5.44 -11.17
C LEU A 77 -6.37 5.19 -11.20
N LEU A 78 -5.78 4.68 -10.10
CA LEU A 78 -4.36 4.33 -10.04
C LEU A 78 -4.01 3.23 -11.04
N LEU A 79 -4.85 2.20 -11.17
CA LEU A 79 -4.67 1.16 -12.19
C LEU A 79 -4.69 1.75 -13.60
N LYS A 80 -5.67 2.59 -13.93
CA LYS A 80 -5.77 3.22 -15.26
C LYS A 80 -4.51 4.05 -15.55
N ILE A 81 -4.18 5.01 -14.71
CA ILE A 81 -3.03 5.90 -14.90
C ILE A 81 -1.72 5.10 -14.89
N GLY A 82 -1.59 4.17 -13.96
CA GLY A 82 -0.40 3.34 -13.82
C GLY A 82 -0.19 2.42 -15.01
N PHE A 83 -1.24 1.79 -15.55
CA PHE A 83 -1.09 0.96 -16.76
C PHE A 83 -0.65 1.78 -17.98
N GLU A 84 -1.20 2.97 -18.17
CA GLU A 84 -0.77 3.87 -19.26
C GLU A 84 0.70 4.27 -19.08
N TYR A 85 1.15 4.55 -17.86
CA TYR A 85 2.52 4.96 -17.58
C TYR A 85 3.52 3.79 -17.60
N PHE A 86 3.28 2.74 -16.81
CA PHE A 86 4.24 1.66 -16.59
C PHE A 86 4.30 0.66 -17.73
N PHE A 87 3.16 0.35 -18.37
CA PHE A 87 3.10 -0.63 -19.44
C PHE A 87 3.04 0.00 -20.84
N GLY A 88 2.80 1.30 -20.93
CA GLY A 88 2.84 2.05 -22.20
C GLY A 88 4.22 2.57 -22.60
N ARG A 89 5.20 2.64 -21.67
CA ARG A 89 6.55 3.15 -21.91
C ARG A 89 7.57 2.03 -21.92
N GLN A 90 8.65 2.20 -22.74
CA GLN A 90 9.71 1.18 -22.86
C GLN A 90 10.81 1.31 -21.80
N GLN A 91 10.91 2.44 -21.09
CA GLN A 91 12.02 2.77 -20.18
C GLN A 91 11.63 2.71 -18.69
N VAL A 92 10.71 1.83 -18.32
CA VAL A 92 10.31 1.64 -16.93
C VAL A 92 10.99 0.41 -16.37
N SER A 93 11.65 0.55 -15.21
CA SER A 93 12.40 -0.55 -14.58
C SER A 93 11.46 -1.63 -14.00
N LEU A 94 12.00 -2.83 -13.81
CA LEU A 94 11.26 -3.92 -13.15
C LEU A 94 10.91 -3.57 -11.70
N PHE A 95 11.78 -2.82 -11.03
CA PHE A 95 11.56 -2.36 -9.66
C PHE A 95 10.38 -1.38 -9.57
N GLU A 96 10.23 -0.47 -10.53
CA GLU A 96 9.06 0.44 -10.58
C GLU A 96 7.76 -0.32 -10.83
N HIS A 97 7.77 -1.40 -11.62
CA HIS A 97 6.60 -2.27 -11.76
C HIS A 97 6.26 -2.97 -10.45
N TRP A 98 7.26 -3.45 -9.72
CA TRP A 98 7.07 -4.03 -8.40
C TRP A 98 6.51 -3.00 -7.39
N LEU A 99 7.06 -1.78 -7.36
CA LEU A 99 6.55 -0.69 -6.51
C LEU A 99 5.10 -0.33 -6.84
N PHE A 100 4.77 -0.24 -8.13
CA PHE A 100 3.39 -0.01 -8.54
C PHE A 100 2.47 -1.14 -8.07
N GLY A 101 2.92 -2.39 -8.19
CA GLY A 101 2.24 -3.54 -7.61
C GLY A 101 2.04 -3.42 -6.09
N ALA A 102 3.08 -2.99 -5.37
CA ALA A 102 3.04 -2.79 -3.92
C ALA A 102 1.99 -1.75 -3.49
N VAL A 103 1.87 -0.63 -4.23
CA VAL A 103 0.82 0.38 -4.01
C VAL A 103 -0.57 -0.22 -4.18
N ILE A 104 -0.78 -0.96 -5.26
CA ILE A 104 -2.08 -1.62 -5.53
C ILE A 104 -2.39 -2.69 -4.47
N GLY A 105 -1.38 -3.51 -4.10
CA GLY A 105 -1.51 -4.54 -3.06
C GLY A 105 -1.91 -3.96 -1.70
N GLY A 106 -1.28 -2.84 -1.30
CA GLY A 106 -1.65 -2.13 -0.07
C GLY A 106 -3.07 -1.57 -0.11
N GLY A 107 -3.45 -0.93 -1.21
CA GLY A 107 -4.82 -0.45 -1.41
C GLY A 107 -5.86 -1.57 -1.34
N LEU A 108 -5.56 -2.74 -1.93
CA LEU A 108 -6.40 -3.93 -1.86
C LEU A 108 -6.50 -4.48 -0.42
N GLY A 109 -5.39 -4.53 0.34
CA GLY A 109 -5.38 -4.99 1.72
C GLY A 109 -6.35 -4.19 2.60
N ASN A 110 -6.26 -2.87 2.55
CA ASN A 110 -7.15 -1.98 3.29
C ASN A 110 -8.60 -2.00 2.77
N LEU A 111 -8.82 -2.24 1.48
CA LEU A 111 -10.16 -2.40 0.92
C LEU A 111 -10.80 -3.71 1.38
N ILE A 112 -10.06 -4.81 1.39
CA ILE A 112 -10.51 -6.13 1.89
C ILE A 112 -10.94 -6.03 3.35
N ASP A 113 -10.15 -5.38 4.19
CA ASP A 113 -10.51 -5.17 5.60
C ASP A 113 -11.85 -4.44 5.75
N ARG A 114 -12.06 -3.35 5.01
CA ARG A 114 -13.31 -2.59 5.05
C ARG A 114 -14.51 -3.41 4.59
N VAL A 115 -14.35 -4.20 3.53
CA VAL A 115 -15.44 -5.04 2.99
C VAL A 115 -15.79 -6.19 3.94
N LEU A 116 -14.78 -6.84 4.54
CA LEU A 116 -14.99 -8.04 5.37
C LEU A 116 -15.32 -7.71 6.83
N HIS A 117 -14.70 -6.68 7.37
CA HIS A 117 -14.74 -6.39 8.82
C HIS A 117 -15.47 -5.08 9.16
N GLY A 118 -15.61 -4.17 8.18
CA GLY A 118 -16.15 -2.83 8.44
C GLY A 118 -15.17 -1.87 9.12
N TYR A 119 -13.90 -2.22 9.20
CA TYR A 119 -12.79 -1.38 9.73
C TYR A 119 -11.46 -1.88 9.19
N VAL A 120 -10.41 -1.05 9.31
CA VAL A 120 -9.04 -1.44 9.01
C VAL A 120 -8.31 -1.80 10.30
N VAL A 121 -7.49 -2.85 10.26
CA VAL A 121 -6.64 -3.28 11.40
C VAL A 121 -5.33 -2.54 11.35
N ASP A 122 -5.12 -1.62 12.31
CA ASP A 122 -3.90 -0.84 12.47
C ASP A 122 -3.16 -1.23 13.76
N PHE A 123 -1.83 -1.33 13.72
CA PHE A 123 -1.05 -1.83 14.86
C PHE A 123 0.37 -1.26 14.97
N ILE A 124 0.84 -0.47 14.00
CA ILE A 124 2.17 0.16 14.01
C ILE A 124 2.02 1.61 14.47
N VAL A 125 2.71 1.97 15.53
CA VAL A 125 2.75 3.34 16.05
C VAL A 125 4.12 3.93 15.82
N LEU A 126 4.17 5.03 15.06
CA LEU A 126 5.35 5.87 14.85
C LEU A 126 4.95 7.33 15.07
N ARG A 127 5.24 7.86 16.25
CA ARG A 127 4.88 9.26 16.57
C ARG A 127 5.66 10.24 15.69
N PRO A 128 5.06 11.35 15.19
CA PRO A 128 3.69 11.83 15.47
C PRO A 128 2.59 11.29 14.53
N PHE A 129 2.87 10.29 13.71
CA PHE A 129 1.92 9.78 12.72
C PHE A 129 0.74 9.03 13.37
N PRO A 130 -0.42 8.96 12.70
CA PRO A 130 -1.50 8.04 13.05
C PRO A 130 -0.99 6.60 13.13
N VAL A 131 -1.74 5.72 13.81
CA VAL A 131 -1.45 4.28 13.79
C VAL A 131 -1.73 3.75 12.38
N PHE A 132 -0.90 2.87 11.88
CA PHE A 132 -0.96 2.34 10.51
C PHE A 132 -0.61 0.84 10.47
N ASN A 133 -0.61 0.26 9.27
CA ASN A 133 -0.35 -1.14 9.00
C ASN A 133 0.64 -1.34 7.83
N ILE A 134 0.86 -2.59 7.41
CA ILE A 134 1.79 -2.92 6.32
C ILE A 134 1.27 -2.41 4.96
N ALA A 135 -0.05 -2.46 4.73
CA ALA A 135 -0.65 -1.91 3.51
C ALA A 135 -0.32 -0.42 3.33
N ASP A 136 -0.41 0.36 4.42
CA ASP A 136 -0.10 1.79 4.40
C ASP A 136 1.39 2.06 4.11
N ILE A 137 2.30 1.19 4.60
CA ILE A 137 3.72 1.25 4.24
C ILE A 137 3.88 1.01 2.73
N GLY A 138 3.26 -0.04 2.19
CA GLY A 138 3.31 -0.36 0.77
C GLY A 138 2.82 0.80 -0.11
N ILE A 139 1.71 1.43 0.27
CA ILE A 139 1.16 2.61 -0.43
C ILE A 139 2.13 3.79 -0.32
N THR A 140 2.51 4.17 0.89
CA THR A 140 3.27 5.41 1.14
C THR A 140 4.68 5.33 0.55
N VAL A 141 5.43 4.27 0.89
CA VAL A 141 6.79 4.07 0.37
C VAL A 141 6.76 3.87 -1.14
N GLY A 142 5.82 3.06 -1.65
CA GLY A 142 5.66 2.84 -3.07
C GLY A 142 5.43 4.14 -3.84
N LEU A 143 4.49 4.98 -3.41
CA LEU A 143 4.21 6.27 -4.05
C LEU A 143 5.40 7.23 -3.95
N VAL A 144 6.01 7.38 -2.78
CA VAL A 144 7.16 8.30 -2.59
C VAL A 144 8.32 7.94 -3.51
N VAL A 145 8.66 6.64 -3.59
CA VAL A 145 9.76 6.18 -4.45
C VAL A 145 9.40 6.32 -5.93
N LEU A 146 8.17 5.96 -6.33
CA LEU A 146 7.71 6.12 -7.72
C LEU A 146 7.74 7.58 -8.17
N PHE A 147 7.23 8.50 -7.36
CA PHE A 147 7.30 9.92 -7.68
C PHE A 147 8.76 10.43 -7.74
N GLY A 148 9.62 9.93 -6.86
CA GLY A 148 11.05 10.25 -6.88
C GLY A 148 11.73 9.81 -8.18
N THR A 149 11.53 8.57 -8.61
CA THR A 149 12.12 8.03 -9.85
C THR A 149 11.59 8.76 -11.08
N MET A 150 10.28 9.01 -11.14
CA MET A 150 9.65 9.75 -12.23
C MET A 150 10.19 11.19 -12.35
N TRP A 151 10.40 11.86 -11.22
CA TRP A 151 10.93 13.23 -11.20
C TRP A 151 12.39 13.29 -11.66
N LEU A 152 13.23 12.34 -11.23
CA LEU A 152 14.62 12.25 -11.67
C LEU A 152 14.71 11.97 -13.17
N SER A 153 13.97 10.99 -13.68
CA SER A 153 13.95 10.67 -15.12
C SER A 153 13.46 11.85 -15.99
N SER A 154 12.57 12.69 -15.48
CA SER A 154 12.11 13.87 -16.21
C SER A 154 13.15 14.97 -16.36
N ARG A 155 14.20 14.97 -15.54
CA ARG A 155 15.31 15.91 -15.64
C ARG A 155 16.35 15.47 -16.66
N GLU A 156 16.64 14.18 -16.76
CA GLU A 156 17.64 13.63 -17.71
C GLU A 156 17.22 13.81 -19.17
N THR A 157 15.93 13.85 -19.46
CA THR A 157 15.41 14.09 -20.83
C THR A 157 15.45 15.57 -21.27
N LYS A 158 15.82 16.50 -20.39
CA LYS A 158 15.89 17.94 -20.69
C LYS A 158 17.31 18.48 -20.84
N THR A 159 18.32 17.66 -20.61
CA THR A 159 19.73 17.92 -20.85
C THR A 159 20.21 17.24 -22.13
#